data_cc6033fd89a9f3fe8ac1c7cc2fe463a3
#
_entry.id   cc6033fd89a9f3fe8ac1c7cc2fe463a3
#
_cell.length_a   1.000
_cell.length_b   1.000
_cell.length_c   1.000
_cell.angle_alpha   90.00
_cell.angle_beta   90.00
_cell.angle_gamma   90.00
#
_symmetry.space_group_name_H-M   'P 1'
#
loop_
_entity.id
_entity.type
_entity.pdbx_description
1 polymer ?
#
loop_
_entity_poly.entity_id
_entity_poly.type
_entity_poly.pdbx_seq_one_letter_code
_entity_poly.pdbx_strand_id
1 'polypeptide(L)'
;MSTFILKVVTQDTVSYVPSREGGQLAKCIIRLREFGSGKYGDEYVCTMFGNLAQCKFYEGDVVAASLRFQAHEVNGQYYQDIVVNDIVKLNGK
;
A
#
# COMPACT_ATOMS: atom_id res chain seq x y z
N MET A 1 -13.80 -1.76 5.07
CA MET A 1 -12.38 -2.12 4.93
C MET A 1 -12.24 -3.61 4.72
N SER A 2 -11.30 -3.99 3.87
CA SER A 2 -11.06 -5.40 3.59
C SER A 2 -9.62 -5.76 3.95
N THR A 3 -9.44 -6.93 4.55
CA THR A 3 -8.12 -7.43 4.94
C THR A 3 -7.72 -8.56 4.01
N PHE A 4 -6.49 -8.48 3.53
CA PHE A 4 -5.96 -9.44 2.56
C PHE A 4 -4.64 -10.01 3.04
N ILE A 5 -4.37 -11.25 2.67
CA ILE A 5 -3.02 -11.84 2.83
C ILE A 5 -2.32 -11.67 1.49
N LEU A 6 -1.23 -10.94 1.51
CA LEU A 6 -0.55 -10.51 0.29
C LEU A 6 0.95 -10.72 0.41
N LYS A 7 1.61 -10.72 -0.73
CA LYS A 7 3.06 -10.84 -0.81
C LYS A 7 3.63 -9.55 -1.39
N VAL A 8 4.69 -9.05 -0.78
CA VAL A 8 5.32 -7.81 -1.21
C VAL A 8 6.11 -8.06 -2.49
N VAL A 9 5.83 -7.26 -3.52
CA VAL A 9 6.58 -7.29 -4.78
C VAL A 9 7.70 -6.25 -4.72
N THR A 10 7.34 -5.00 -4.48
CA THR A 10 8.32 -3.92 -4.31
C THR A 10 7.77 -2.87 -3.38
N GLN A 11 8.68 -2.12 -2.77
CA GLN A 11 8.33 -0.92 -2.01
C GLN A 11 9.21 0.21 -2.49
N ASP A 12 8.59 1.31 -2.88
CA ASP A 12 9.32 2.47 -3.39
C ASP A 12 9.95 3.26 -2.25
N THR A 13 10.78 4.21 -2.62
CA THR A 13 11.39 5.15 -1.67
C THR A 13 10.32 6.04 -1.05
N VAL A 14 10.47 6.34 0.23
CA VAL A 14 9.55 7.25 0.93
C VAL A 14 9.72 8.66 0.38
N SER A 15 8.60 9.31 0.11
CA SER A 15 8.57 10.71 -0.25
C SER A 15 7.71 11.46 0.76
N TYR A 16 7.67 12.79 0.65
CA TYR A 16 6.91 13.60 1.59
C TYR A 16 6.00 14.53 0.82
N VAL A 17 4.76 14.62 1.27
CA VAL A 17 3.75 15.47 0.65
C VAL A 17 3.20 16.43 1.69
N PRO A 18 2.64 17.59 1.28
CA PRO A 18 2.06 18.52 2.24
C PRO A 18 0.91 17.87 2.99
N SER A 19 0.86 18.14 4.31
CA SER A 19 -0.20 17.65 5.17
C SER A 19 -1.27 18.73 5.31
N ARG A 20 -2.53 18.32 5.47
CA ARG A 20 -3.62 19.26 5.69
C ARG A 20 -3.45 20.06 6.98
N GLU A 21 -2.75 19.46 7.95
CA GLU A 21 -2.56 20.08 9.26
C GLU A 21 -1.27 20.86 9.36
N GLY A 22 -0.62 21.07 8.20
CA GLY A 22 0.68 21.71 8.18
C GLY A 22 1.80 20.69 8.23
N GLY A 23 3.01 21.10 7.82
CA GLY A 23 4.15 20.21 7.75
C GLY A 23 4.04 19.24 6.61
N GLN A 24 4.72 18.11 6.76
CA GLN A 24 4.82 17.12 5.70
C GLN A 24 4.38 15.75 6.19
N LEU A 25 3.79 14.97 5.27
CA LEU A 25 3.32 13.63 5.55
C LEU A 25 4.12 12.65 4.70
N ALA A 26 4.66 11.62 5.33
CA ALA A 26 5.38 10.57 4.63
C ALA A 26 4.43 9.79 3.73
N LYS A 27 4.89 9.44 2.54
CA LYS A 27 4.11 8.70 1.55
C LYS A 27 5.01 7.69 0.87
N CYS A 28 4.49 6.47 0.68
CA CYS A 28 5.26 5.41 0.04
C CYS A 28 4.31 4.53 -0.78
N ILE A 29 4.75 4.20 -1.98
CA ILE A 29 4.01 3.26 -2.83
C ILE A 29 4.54 1.87 -2.58
N ILE A 30 3.64 0.91 -2.40
CA ILE A 30 4.00 -0.50 -2.23
C ILE A 30 3.17 -1.33 -3.19
N ARG A 31 3.81 -2.24 -3.91
CA ARG A 31 3.12 -3.19 -4.77
C ARG A 31 2.96 -4.51 -4.05
N LEU A 32 1.75 -4.99 -4.01
CA LEU A 32 1.39 -6.22 -3.31
C LEU A 32 0.71 -7.17 -4.29
N ARG A 33 0.90 -8.47 -4.10
CA ARG A 33 0.32 -9.50 -4.95
C ARG A 33 -0.43 -10.51 -4.08
N GLU A 34 -1.50 -11.07 -4.60
CA GLU A 34 -2.23 -12.13 -3.91
C GLU A 34 -1.28 -13.25 -3.51
N PHE A 35 -1.36 -13.66 -2.24
CA PHE A 35 -0.53 -14.74 -1.74
C PHE A 35 -1.06 -16.08 -2.23
N GLY A 36 -0.15 -16.92 -2.75
CA GLY A 36 -0.51 -18.28 -3.13
C GLY A 36 -1.05 -18.44 -4.54
N SER A 37 -1.24 -17.35 -5.29
CA SER A 37 -1.82 -17.42 -6.63
C SER A 37 -0.76 -17.49 -7.74
N GLY A 38 0.51 -17.50 -7.38
CA GLY A 38 1.59 -17.60 -8.34
C GLY A 38 1.65 -16.40 -9.26
N LYS A 39 2.05 -16.64 -10.52
CA LYS A 39 2.23 -15.53 -11.46
C LYS A 39 0.92 -14.99 -12.01
N TYR A 40 -0.19 -15.63 -11.74
CA TYR A 40 -1.49 -15.19 -12.23
C TYR A 40 -2.30 -14.44 -11.17
N GLY A 41 -1.70 -14.20 -10.00
CA GLY A 41 -2.38 -13.46 -8.97
C GLY A 41 -2.52 -11.99 -9.30
N ASP A 42 -3.56 -11.37 -8.77
CA ASP A 42 -3.78 -9.94 -8.95
C ASP A 42 -2.74 -9.16 -8.16
N GLU A 43 -2.33 -8.03 -8.73
CA GLU A 43 -1.43 -7.09 -8.06
C GLU A 43 -2.17 -5.82 -7.73
N TYR A 44 -1.78 -5.23 -6.60
CA TYR A 44 -2.34 -3.97 -6.14
C TYR A 44 -1.21 -2.96 -5.95
N VAL A 45 -1.36 -1.79 -6.55
CA VAL A 45 -0.45 -0.66 -6.31
C VAL A 45 -1.09 0.16 -5.20
N CYS A 46 -0.48 0.13 -4.02
CA CYS A 46 -1.08 0.70 -2.83
C CYS A 46 -0.25 1.87 -2.33
N THR A 47 -0.90 2.77 -1.60
CA THR A 47 -0.23 3.92 -1.00
C THR A 47 -0.27 3.78 0.52
N MET A 48 0.89 3.96 1.15
CA MET A 48 1.02 4.04 2.61
C MET A 48 1.33 5.47 3.00
N PHE A 49 0.71 5.93 4.10
CA PHE A 49 0.94 7.27 4.62
C PHE A 49 1.40 7.23 6.06
N GLY A 50 2.15 8.26 6.46
CA GLY A 50 2.53 8.45 7.85
C GLY A 50 3.48 7.37 8.35
N ASN A 51 3.18 6.83 9.52
CA ASN A 51 4.04 5.83 10.13
C ASN A 51 4.14 4.56 9.30
N LEU A 52 3.07 4.18 8.61
CA LEU A 52 3.10 2.98 7.76
C LEU A 52 4.07 3.16 6.61
N ALA A 53 4.17 4.37 6.04
CA ALA A 53 5.07 4.64 4.93
C ALA A 53 6.53 4.49 5.33
N GLN A 54 6.83 4.60 6.61
CA GLN A 54 8.19 4.48 7.12
C GLN A 54 8.56 3.06 7.51
N CYS A 55 7.60 2.14 7.53
CA CYS A 55 7.87 0.74 7.76
C CYS A 55 8.52 0.15 6.52
N LYS A 56 9.53 -0.69 6.73
CA LYS A 56 10.29 -1.28 5.62
C LYS A 56 9.86 -2.71 5.40
N PHE A 57 9.46 -3.00 4.17
CA PHE A 57 9.12 -4.35 3.73
C PHE A 57 10.04 -4.73 2.57
N TYR A 58 10.26 -6.02 2.38
CA TYR A 58 11.18 -6.52 1.37
C TYR A 58 10.43 -7.46 0.43
N GLU A 59 10.98 -7.59 -0.77
CA GLU A 59 10.40 -8.50 -1.76
C GLU A 59 10.25 -9.90 -1.17
N GLY A 60 9.06 -10.48 -1.33
CA GLY A 60 8.77 -11.80 -0.82
C GLY A 60 8.18 -11.84 0.57
N ASP A 61 8.16 -10.73 1.29
CA ASP A 61 7.51 -10.70 2.59
C ASP A 61 6.02 -10.98 2.45
N VAL A 62 5.47 -11.75 3.39
CA VAL A 62 4.04 -12.03 3.45
C VAL A 62 3.44 -11.14 4.51
N VAL A 63 2.38 -10.44 4.14
CA VAL A 63 1.77 -9.44 5.02
C VAL A 63 0.26 -9.64 5.06
N ALA A 64 -0.34 -9.22 6.17
CA ALA A 64 -1.77 -9.02 6.26
C ALA A 64 -2.01 -7.52 6.17
N ALA A 65 -2.75 -7.09 5.18
CA ALA A 65 -2.96 -5.67 4.93
C ALA A 65 -4.44 -5.35 4.86
N SER A 66 -4.82 -4.29 5.55
CA SER A 66 -6.17 -3.74 5.50
C SER A 66 -6.16 -2.63 4.46
N LEU A 67 -6.96 -2.79 3.41
CA LEU A 67 -6.95 -1.88 2.29
C LEU A 67 -8.25 -1.12 2.19
N ARG A 68 -8.16 0.13 1.77
CA ARG A 68 -9.31 0.97 1.49
C ARG A 68 -9.26 1.39 0.04
N PHE A 69 -10.34 1.12 -0.68
CA PHE A 69 -10.46 1.46 -2.09
C PHE A 69 -11.23 2.76 -2.21
N GLN A 70 -10.63 3.75 -2.85
CA GLN A 70 -11.23 5.07 -3.01
C GLN A 70 -11.29 5.42 -4.49
N ALA A 71 -12.44 5.93 -4.92
CA ALA A 71 -12.59 6.44 -6.28
C ALA A 71 -12.82 7.94 -6.20
N HIS A 72 -12.24 8.67 -7.16
CA HIS A 72 -12.48 10.10 -7.23
C HIS A 72 -12.47 10.55 -8.69
N GLU A 73 -13.09 11.69 -8.94
CA GLU A 73 -13.22 12.25 -10.26
C GLU A 73 -12.46 13.57 -10.33
N VAL A 74 -11.66 13.74 -11.38
CA VAL A 74 -10.96 14.98 -11.65
C VAL A 74 -11.15 15.32 -13.12
N ASN A 75 -11.80 16.45 -13.42
CA ASN A 75 -12.02 16.94 -14.77
C ASN A 75 -12.65 15.89 -15.69
N GLY A 76 -13.64 15.17 -15.17
CA GLY A 76 -14.36 14.17 -15.94
C GLY A 76 -13.67 12.82 -16.06
N GLN A 77 -12.52 12.66 -15.45
CA GLN A 77 -11.81 11.38 -15.43
C GLN A 77 -11.92 10.74 -14.04
N TYR A 78 -12.01 9.42 -14.04
CA TYR A 78 -12.15 8.67 -12.80
C TYR A 78 -10.84 8.01 -12.44
N TYR A 79 -10.47 8.12 -11.17
CA TYR A 79 -9.25 7.52 -10.63
C TYR A 79 -9.61 6.66 -9.44
N GLN A 80 -8.87 5.57 -9.27
CA GLN A 80 -9.05 4.70 -8.11
C GLN A 80 -7.74 4.58 -7.37
N ASP A 81 -7.79 4.85 -6.07
CA ASP A 81 -6.64 4.72 -5.19
C ASP A 81 -6.88 3.59 -4.22
N ILE A 82 -5.82 2.88 -3.88
CA ILE A 82 -5.84 1.86 -2.84
C ILE A 82 -4.92 2.34 -1.73
N VAL A 83 -5.50 2.57 -0.55
CA VAL A 83 -4.75 3.09 0.60
C VAL A 83 -4.63 1.99 1.64
N VAL A 84 -3.42 1.79 2.16
CA VAL A 84 -3.18 0.83 3.23
C VAL A 84 -3.57 1.47 4.55
N ASN A 85 -4.59 0.91 5.22
CA ASN A 85 -4.99 1.36 6.54
C ASN A 85 -4.14 0.72 7.63
N ASP A 86 -3.73 -0.52 7.40
CA ASP A 86 -2.86 -1.22 8.34
C ASP A 86 -2.15 -2.33 7.59
N ILE A 87 -0.95 -2.68 8.04
CA ILE A 87 -0.16 -3.73 7.42
C ILE A 87 0.74 -4.36 8.47
N VAL A 88 0.73 -5.70 8.52
CA VAL A 88 1.50 -6.47 9.49
C VAL A 88 2.24 -7.56 8.75
N LYS A 89 3.52 -7.70 9.05
CA LYS A 89 4.34 -8.76 8.46
C LYS A 89 4.05 -10.07 9.16
N LEU A 90 3.78 -11.11 8.38
CA LEU A 90 3.40 -12.42 8.91
C LEU A 90 4.55 -13.40 8.97
N ASN A 91 5.53 -13.31 8.03
CA ASN A 91 6.66 -14.22 8.07
C ASN A 91 7.80 -13.57 8.84
N GLY A 92 8.46 -14.37 9.63
CA GLY A 92 9.30 -13.85 10.65
C GLY A 92 10.71 -13.50 10.24
N LYS A 93 10.98 -12.26 10.16
CA LYS A 93 12.35 -11.76 10.25
C LYS A 93 12.34 -10.34 10.70
#